data_1ab75d2e8bbb4c1b45ba0bb18924c78b
#
_entry.id   1ab75d2e8bbb4c1b45ba0bb18924c78b
#
_cell.length_a   1.000
_cell.length_b   1.000
_cell.length_c   1.000
_cell.angle_alpha   90.00
_cell.angle_beta   90.00
_cell.angle_gamma   90.00
#
_symmetry.space_group_name_H-M   'P 1'
#
loop_
_entity.id
_entity.type
_entity.pdbx_description
1 polymer ?
#
loop_
_entity_poly.entity_id
_entity_poly.type
_entity_poly.pdbx_seq_one_letter_code
_entity_poly.pdbx_strand_id
1 'polypeptide(L)'
;VLAVQSLGSTVAEFEDQPQVSLSNWNGATVRSGTFDDQNGIFWQYDGGNLAAVQRTSTRQITGTVTATPDSNSITGDGTRFREQLKAVDRIVVRGMTHVVAQVNSNTQMFVTPDYRGVNVSAGVKACLVLDKVAKQSEFNLDTIDGNGPSGYNFDPGKMQMIGIQFSWYGAGFIDFMTRGSNGDFVFAHRMRNSNVNTEAFMRTGNQPVRLSLIHI
;
A
#
# COMPACT_ATOMS: atom_id res chain seq x y z
N VAL A 1 -12.68 8.59 -11.51
CA VAL A 1 -11.67 9.64 -11.51
C VAL A 1 -11.61 10.17 -10.11
N LEU A 2 -10.69 9.69 -9.32
CA LEU A 2 -10.50 10.19 -7.96
C LEU A 2 -9.04 10.58 -7.76
N ALA A 3 -8.92 11.77 -7.24
CA ALA A 3 -7.75 12.37 -6.66
C ALA A 3 -6.58 12.64 -7.63
N VAL A 4 -6.74 13.66 -8.41
CA VAL A 4 -5.60 14.52 -8.69
C VAL A 4 -5.27 15.21 -7.36
N GLN A 5 -4.38 14.64 -6.57
CA GLN A 5 -3.78 15.38 -5.48
C GLN A 5 -2.67 16.23 -6.06
N SER A 6 -2.87 17.53 -6.08
CA SER A 6 -1.75 18.43 -6.19
C SER A 6 -1.04 18.43 -4.83
N LEU A 7 0.18 17.95 -4.75
CA LEU A 7 1.05 18.24 -3.62
C LEU A 7 1.14 19.75 -3.37
N GLY A 8 0.94 20.58 -4.42
CA GLY A 8 0.86 22.03 -4.34
C GLY A 8 -0.32 22.58 -3.53
N SER A 9 -1.49 21.91 -3.49
CA SER A 9 -2.59 22.37 -2.63
C SER A 9 -2.39 22.01 -1.16
N THR A 10 -1.66 20.94 -0.88
CA THR A 10 -1.26 20.59 0.49
C THR A 10 -0.13 21.49 0.98
N VAL A 11 0.73 21.98 0.11
CA VAL A 11 1.83 22.90 0.49
C VAL A 11 1.30 24.32 0.77
N ALA A 12 0.24 24.76 0.09
CA ALA A 12 -0.38 26.07 0.39
C ALA A 12 -1.01 26.13 1.78
N GLU A 13 -1.45 25.00 2.33
CA GLU A 13 -1.95 24.90 3.72
C GLU A 13 -0.82 24.79 4.77
N PHE A 14 0.43 24.62 4.32
CA PHE A 14 1.61 24.47 5.16
C PHE A 14 2.65 25.59 4.98
N GLU A 15 2.23 26.77 4.54
CA GLU A 15 3.15 27.92 4.30
C GLU A 15 4.01 28.27 5.52
N ASP A 16 3.57 27.94 6.72
CA ASP A 16 4.32 28.16 7.97
C ASP A 16 5.08 26.92 8.48
N GLN A 17 5.05 25.82 7.75
CA GLN A 17 5.79 24.61 8.13
C GLN A 17 7.15 24.55 7.42
N PRO A 18 8.21 24.06 8.09
CA PRO A 18 9.48 23.86 7.42
C PRO A 18 9.28 22.95 6.20
N GLN A 19 9.65 23.44 5.03
CA GLN A 19 9.56 22.68 3.79
C GLN A 19 10.41 21.43 3.91
N VAL A 20 9.75 20.28 3.82
CA VAL A 20 10.39 18.98 3.88
C VAL A 20 10.80 18.60 2.47
N SER A 21 12.08 18.77 2.15
CA SER A 21 12.64 18.24 0.90
C SER A 21 12.84 16.73 1.03
N LEU A 22 12.22 15.94 0.15
CA LEU A 22 12.41 14.49 0.10
C LEU A 22 13.88 14.10 -0.14
N SER A 23 14.66 14.97 -0.79
CA SER A 23 16.08 14.76 -1.06
C SER A 23 16.95 14.71 0.22
N ASN A 24 16.49 15.27 1.32
CA ASN A 24 17.21 15.32 2.60
C ASN A 24 16.83 14.19 3.56
N TRP A 25 15.90 13.30 3.15
CA TRP A 25 15.38 12.25 4.00
C TRP A 25 16.02 10.90 3.69
N ASN A 26 17.30 10.77 4.01
CA ASN A 26 17.96 9.46 3.99
C ASN A 26 17.25 8.50 4.94
N GLY A 27 16.71 7.41 4.40
CA GLY A 27 16.06 6.35 5.16
C GLY A 27 14.58 6.59 5.52
N ALA A 28 13.98 7.71 5.10
CA ALA A 28 12.54 7.92 5.29
C ALA A 28 11.73 7.40 4.09
N THR A 29 10.58 6.79 4.38
CA THR A 29 9.61 6.40 3.37
C THR A 29 8.45 7.39 3.35
N VAL A 30 8.21 8.04 2.21
CA VAL A 30 7.07 8.92 1.97
C VAL A 30 6.06 8.22 1.08
N ARG A 31 4.79 8.26 1.48
CA ARG A 31 3.67 7.70 0.71
C ARG A 31 2.60 8.75 0.49
N SER A 32 2.10 8.84 -0.74
CA SER A 32 1.00 9.74 -1.10
C SER A 32 0.00 9.03 -2.00
N GLY A 33 -1.27 9.07 -1.63
CA GLY A 33 -2.34 8.42 -2.38
C GLY A 33 -3.60 8.21 -1.55
N THR A 34 -4.33 7.16 -1.87
CA THR A 34 -5.53 6.74 -1.15
C THR A 34 -5.29 5.38 -0.52
N PHE A 35 -5.11 5.32 0.78
CA PHE A 35 -4.69 4.09 1.46
C PHE A 35 -4.91 4.11 2.97
N ASP A 36 -5.02 2.91 3.52
CA ASP A 36 -4.90 2.61 4.94
C ASP A 36 -3.85 1.51 5.20
N ASP A 37 -3.91 0.87 6.35
CA ASP A 37 -2.97 -0.19 6.71
C ASP A 37 -3.27 -1.52 6.02
N GLN A 38 -4.44 -1.67 5.40
CA GLN A 38 -4.93 -2.92 4.81
C GLN A 38 -5.06 -2.86 3.29
N ASN A 39 -5.46 -1.71 2.74
CA ASN A 39 -5.72 -1.54 1.32
C ASN A 39 -5.25 -0.16 0.87
N GLY A 40 -5.03 0.00 -0.43
CA GLY A 40 -4.79 1.31 -1.00
C GLY A 40 -3.95 1.31 -2.27
N ILE A 41 -3.85 2.50 -2.83
CA ILE A 41 -3.08 2.79 -4.03
C ILE A 41 -2.30 4.07 -3.74
N PHE A 42 -1.00 4.04 -3.86
CA PHE A 42 -0.17 5.18 -3.50
C PHE A 42 1.17 5.19 -4.23
N TRP A 43 1.70 6.38 -4.39
CA TRP A 43 3.09 6.59 -4.72
C TRP A 43 3.94 6.43 -3.45
N GLN A 44 5.07 5.78 -3.58
CA GLN A 44 6.05 5.62 -2.50
C GLN A 44 7.41 6.12 -2.97
N TYR A 45 8.06 6.93 -2.14
CA TYR A 45 9.46 7.27 -2.31
C TYR A 45 10.22 6.77 -1.08
N ASP A 46 11.21 5.94 -1.31
CA ASP A 46 11.94 5.24 -0.25
C ASP A 46 13.45 5.45 -0.45
N GLY A 47 13.96 6.52 0.15
CA GLY A 47 15.40 6.81 0.21
C GLY A 47 16.12 6.90 -1.14
N GLY A 48 15.41 7.24 -2.22
CA GLY A 48 15.95 7.34 -3.57
C GLY A 48 15.22 6.51 -4.62
N ASN A 49 14.28 5.65 -4.20
CA ASN A 49 13.51 4.80 -5.09
C ASN A 49 12.06 5.24 -5.15
N LEU A 50 11.61 5.72 -6.31
CA LEU A 50 10.21 5.98 -6.58
C LEU A 50 9.53 4.67 -6.96
N ALA A 51 8.33 4.44 -6.43
CA ALA A 51 7.53 3.25 -6.72
C ALA A 51 6.03 3.56 -6.77
N ALA A 52 5.33 2.81 -7.61
CA ALA A 52 3.87 2.70 -7.62
C ALA A 52 3.46 1.49 -6.79
N VAL A 53 2.55 1.65 -5.85
CA VAL A 53 2.19 0.59 -4.90
C VAL A 53 0.69 0.37 -4.87
N GLN A 54 0.29 -0.90 -5.00
CA GLN A 54 -1.05 -1.38 -4.71
C GLN A 54 -0.99 -2.26 -3.45
N ARG A 55 -1.71 -1.86 -2.41
CA ARG A 55 -1.89 -2.63 -1.17
C ARG A 55 -3.24 -3.32 -1.19
N THR A 56 -3.29 -4.58 -0.82
CA THR A 56 -4.54 -5.34 -0.77
C THR A 56 -4.56 -6.32 0.39
N SER A 57 -5.74 -6.53 0.97
CA SER A 57 -6.03 -7.56 1.96
C SER A 57 -7.07 -8.57 1.45
N THR A 58 -7.16 -8.77 0.13
CA THR A 58 -8.11 -9.71 -0.48
C THR A 58 -7.74 -11.17 -0.23
N ARG A 59 -6.44 -11.47 -0.17
CA ARG A 59 -5.95 -12.84 -0.02
C ARG A 59 -6.26 -13.42 1.35
N GLN A 60 -7.15 -14.40 1.40
CA GLN A 60 -7.46 -15.15 2.62
C GLN A 60 -6.38 -16.19 2.92
N ILE A 61 -6.10 -16.37 4.21
CA ILE A 61 -5.28 -17.49 4.71
C ILE A 61 -6.15 -18.75 4.75
N THR A 62 -5.56 -19.91 4.47
CA THR A 62 -6.23 -21.21 4.55
C THR A 62 -6.68 -21.49 5.99
N GLY A 63 -7.82 -22.14 6.16
CA GLY A 63 -8.39 -22.45 7.46
C GLY A 63 -9.08 -21.27 8.13
N THR A 64 -9.23 -21.34 9.43
CA THR A 64 -9.81 -20.30 10.29
C THR A 64 -8.90 -20.03 11.48
N VAL A 65 -9.03 -18.85 12.10
CA VAL A 65 -8.24 -18.48 13.28
C VAL A 65 -9.13 -18.15 14.46
N THR A 66 -8.62 -18.44 15.64
CA THR A 66 -9.20 -18.01 16.92
C THR A 66 -8.25 -17.03 17.60
N ALA A 67 -8.80 -16.05 18.31
CA ALA A 67 -8.06 -15.03 19.01
C ALA A 67 -8.77 -14.64 20.31
N THR A 68 -8.01 -14.47 21.36
CA THR A 68 -8.50 -14.02 22.67
C THR A 68 -8.07 -12.57 22.91
N PRO A 69 -8.94 -11.72 23.46
CA PRO A 69 -8.58 -10.35 23.83
C PRO A 69 -7.32 -10.29 24.70
N ASP A 70 -6.52 -9.27 24.47
CA ASP A 70 -5.27 -8.98 25.18
C ASP A 70 -4.22 -10.11 25.09
N SER A 71 -4.33 -10.95 24.05
CA SER A 71 -3.36 -11.98 23.72
C SER A 71 -2.68 -11.72 22.39
N ASN A 72 -1.40 -11.99 22.34
CA ASN A 72 -0.64 -11.99 21.08
C ASN A 72 -0.67 -13.34 20.37
N SER A 73 -1.23 -14.37 20.98
CA SER A 73 -1.30 -15.72 20.37
C SER A 73 -2.55 -15.88 19.54
N ILE A 74 -2.37 -16.23 18.27
CA ILE A 74 -3.42 -16.60 17.33
C ILE A 74 -3.31 -18.09 17.05
N THR A 75 -4.41 -18.82 17.26
CA THR A 75 -4.48 -20.25 16.97
C THR A 75 -5.28 -20.50 15.71
N GLY A 76 -4.83 -21.46 14.90
CA GLY A 76 -5.44 -21.82 13.63
C GLY A 76 -6.04 -23.21 13.62
N ASP A 77 -7.15 -23.38 12.90
CA ASP A 77 -7.75 -24.66 12.56
C ASP A 77 -7.74 -24.85 11.04
N GLY A 78 -7.15 -25.95 10.57
CA GLY A 78 -6.92 -26.21 9.16
C GLY A 78 -6.00 -25.20 8.47
N THR A 79 -5.20 -24.47 9.23
CA THR A 79 -4.30 -23.41 8.72
C THR A 79 -2.95 -23.98 8.27
N ARG A 80 -2.22 -23.20 7.46
CA ARG A 80 -0.87 -23.51 6.97
C ARG A 80 0.05 -22.31 7.17
N PHE A 81 0.19 -21.85 8.43
CA PHE A 81 0.89 -20.61 8.71
C PHE A 81 2.34 -20.61 8.22
N ARG A 82 3.09 -21.72 8.42
CA ARG A 82 4.48 -21.82 7.97
C ARG A 82 4.67 -21.71 6.45
N GLU A 83 3.64 -22.10 5.69
CA GLU A 83 3.68 -22.05 4.22
C GLU A 83 3.22 -20.71 3.67
N GLN A 84 2.37 -19.99 4.41
CA GLN A 84 1.66 -18.81 3.93
C GLN A 84 2.15 -17.51 4.55
N LEU A 85 2.80 -17.57 5.71
CA LEU A 85 3.19 -16.41 6.50
C LEU A 85 4.65 -16.48 6.93
N LYS A 86 5.24 -15.32 7.08
CA LYS A 86 6.58 -15.11 7.69
C LYS A 86 6.52 -13.97 8.70
N ALA A 87 7.55 -13.85 9.51
CA ALA A 87 7.72 -12.69 10.39
C ALA A 87 7.69 -11.38 9.58
N VAL A 88 7.13 -10.34 10.16
CA VAL A 88 6.87 -9.00 9.60
C VAL A 88 5.71 -8.94 8.58
N ASP A 89 5.11 -10.06 8.17
CA ASP A 89 3.89 -10.01 7.37
C ASP A 89 2.76 -9.33 8.16
N ARG A 90 1.90 -8.62 7.45
CA ARG A 90 0.70 -8.02 8.05
C ARG A 90 -0.51 -8.87 7.73
N ILE A 91 -1.30 -9.14 8.77
CA ILE A 91 -2.56 -9.88 8.64
C ILE A 91 -3.72 -9.07 9.19
N VAL A 92 -4.90 -9.37 8.70
CA VAL A 92 -6.15 -8.77 9.17
C VAL A 92 -7.02 -9.84 9.81
N VAL A 93 -7.34 -9.65 11.08
CA VAL A 93 -8.27 -10.50 11.84
C VAL A 93 -9.44 -9.63 12.30
N ARG A 94 -10.66 -9.91 11.84
CA ARG A 94 -11.87 -9.13 12.14
C ARG A 94 -11.69 -7.62 11.96
N GLY A 95 -11.04 -7.22 10.86
CA GLY A 95 -10.84 -5.81 10.53
C GLY A 95 -9.67 -5.13 11.23
N MET A 96 -8.99 -5.80 12.16
CA MET A 96 -7.79 -5.27 12.82
C MET A 96 -6.54 -5.79 12.16
N THR A 97 -5.58 -4.89 11.94
CA THR A 97 -4.27 -5.20 11.38
C THR A 97 -3.29 -5.57 12.49
N HIS A 98 -2.61 -6.68 12.29
CA HIS A 98 -1.53 -7.15 13.14
C HIS A 98 -0.30 -7.47 12.30
N VAL A 99 0.88 -7.33 12.89
CA VAL A 99 2.15 -7.79 12.31
C VAL A 99 2.47 -9.16 12.91
N VAL A 100 2.80 -10.12 12.07
CA VAL A 100 3.25 -11.44 12.50
C VAL A 100 4.63 -11.29 13.14
N ALA A 101 4.71 -11.49 14.43
CA ALA A 101 5.97 -11.46 15.17
C ALA A 101 6.74 -12.77 14.96
N GLN A 102 6.04 -13.89 15.02
CA GLN A 102 6.62 -15.22 14.86
C GLN A 102 5.58 -16.25 14.40
N VAL A 103 5.98 -17.15 13.52
CA VAL A 103 5.20 -18.34 13.15
C VAL A 103 5.78 -19.55 13.86
N ASN A 104 5.05 -20.07 14.85
CA ASN A 104 5.50 -21.18 15.68
C ASN A 104 5.23 -22.55 15.02
N SER A 105 4.04 -22.70 14.45
CA SER A 105 3.61 -23.92 13.74
C SER A 105 2.63 -23.58 12.61
N ASN A 106 2.09 -24.60 11.93
CA ASN A 106 1.01 -24.40 10.98
C ASN A 106 -0.31 -23.95 11.64
N THR A 107 -0.42 -24.10 12.96
CA THR A 107 -1.64 -23.81 13.74
C THR A 107 -1.41 -22.79 14.85
N GLN A 108 -0.22 -22.21 14.98
CA GLN A 108 0.07 -21.18 15.98
C GLN A 108 1.03 -20.13 15.46
N MET A 109 0.66 -18.87 15.66
CA MET A 109 1.50 -17.70 15.42
C MET A 109 1.35 -16.68 16.54
N PHE A 110 2.34 -15.81 16.66
CA PHE A 110 2.31 -14.65 17.56
C PHE A 110 2.28 -13.37 16.74
N VAL A 111 1.51 -12.39 17.21
CA VAL A 111 1.30 -11.12 16.51
C VAL A 111 1.59 -9.92 17.41
N THR A 112 1.78 -8.78 16.79
CA THR A 112 1.89 -7.49 17.48
C THR A 112 1.10 -6.42 16.68
N PRO A 113 0.37 -5.50 17.32
CA PRO A 113 0.01 -5.50 18.75
C PRO A 113 -0.87 -6.70 19.11
N ASP A 114 -1.07 -6.91 20.41
CA ASP A 114 -1.99 -7.92 20.94
C ASP A 114 -3.39 -7.73 20.35
N TYR A 115 -4.13 -8.82 20.22
CA TYR A 115 -5.50 -8.77 19.70
C TYR A 115 -6.42 -8.08 20.72
N ARG A 116 -7.07 -6.97 20.32
CA ARG A 116 -7.93 -6.15 21.18
C ARG A 116 -9.42 -6.25 20.84
N GLY A 117 -9.77 -7.17 19.94
CA GLY A 117 -11.16 -7.37 19.54
C GLY A 117 -11.94 -8.23 20.47
N VAL A 118 -13.19 -8.50 20.08
CA VAL A 118 -14.05 -9.45 20.77
C VAL A 118 -13.47 -10.86 20.64
N ASN A 119 -13.63 -11.68 21.66
CA ASN A 119 -13.18 -13.09 21.64
C ASN A 119 -13.68 -13.82 20.40
N VAL A 120 -12.78 -14.47 19.70
CA VAL A 120 -13.04 -15.27 18.49
C VAL A 120 -12.88 -16.74 18.84
N SER A 121 -13.95 -17.34 19.34
CA SER A 121 -13.97 -18.78 19.71
C SER A 121 -14.44 -19.69 18.57
N ALA A 122 -15.29 -19.19 17.68
CA ALA A 122 -15.89 -19.98 16.59
C ALA A 122 -15.04 -20.04 15.31
N GLY A 123 -13.87 -19.43 15.31
CA GLY A 123 -13.00 -19.35 14.15
C GLY A 123 -13.49 -18.34 13.08
N VAL A 124 -12.58 -17.48 12.59
CA VAL A 124 -12.84 -16.52 11.52
C VAL A 124 -11.76 -16.61 10.45
N LYS A 125 -12.09 -16.14 9.25
CA LYS A 125 -11.09 -15.99 8.20
C LYS A 125 -10.16 -14.82 8.53
N ALA A 126 -8.88 -15.05 8.37
CA ALA A 126 -7.88 -13.99 8.38
C ALA A 126 -7.37 -13.73 6.95
N CYS A 127 -6.93 -12.52 6.70
CA CYS A 127 -6.42 -12.11 5.39
C CYS A 127 -4.98 -11.64 5.52
N LEU A 128 -4.19 -11.90 4.49
CA LEU A 128 -2.83 -11.40 4.36
C LEU A 128 -2.86 -10.03 3.64
N VAL A 129 -2.15 -9.05 4.17
CA VAL A 129 -1.93 -7.77 3.50
C VAL A 129 -0.71 -7.89 2.60
N LEU A 130 -0.92 -7.62 1.32
CA LEU A 130 0.11 -7.70 0.30
C LEU A 130 0.30 -6.33 -0.35
N ASP A 131 1.56 -5.95 -0.57
CA ASP A 131 1.93 -4.80 -1.37
C ASP A 131 2.51 -5.29 -2.70
N LYS A 132 1.86 -4.94 -3.83
CA LYS A 132 2.44 -5.04 -5.16
C LYS A 132 3.17 -3.75 -5.44
N VAL A 133 4.47 -3.84 -5.59
CA VAL A 133 5.36 -2.69 -5.78
C VAL A 133 5.94 -2.75 -7.19
N ALA A 134 5.75 -1.69 -7.96
CA ALA A 134 6.48 -1.45 -9.20
C ALA A 134 7.47 -0.31 -8.98
N LYS A 135 8.75 -0.59 -9.07
CA LYS A 135 9.80 0.42 -8.98
C LYS A 135 9.83 1.29 -10.24
N GLN A 136 10.38 2.49 -10.15
CA GLN A 136 10.47 3.41 -11.29
C GLN A 136 11.07 2.75 -12.56
N SER A 137 12.09 1.93 -12.41
CA SER A 137 12.70 1.19 -13.52
C SER A 137 11.79 0.11 -14.15
N GLU A 138 10.71 -0.26 -13.47
CA GLU A 138 9.73 -1.27 -13.90
C GLU A 138 8.45 -0.63 -14.44
N PHE A 139 8.40 0.69 -14.55
CA PHE A 139 7.23 1.38 -15.08
C PHE A 139 7.03 1.02 -16.54
N ASN A 140 5.79 0.68 -16.90
CA ASN A 140 5.48 0.07 -18.18
C ASN A 140 4.89 1.02 -19.23
N LEU A 141 4.71 2.30 -18.89
CA LEU A 141 4.26 3.34 -19.82
C LEU A 141 5.34 4.40 -20.01
N ASP A 142 5.89 4.91 -18.93
CA ASP A 142 6.98 5.88 -18.95
C ASP A 142 7.78 5.78 -17.65
N THR A 143 9.07 5.59 -17.72
CA THR A 143 9.96 5.48 -16.55
C THR A 143 10.14 6.79 -15.81
N ILE A 144 9.72 7.91 -16.40
CA ILE A 144 9.82 9.28 -15.86
C ILE A 144 11.21 9.58 -15.26
N ASP A 145 12.24 9.02 -15.86
CA ASP A 145 13.67 9.23 -15.53
C ASP A 145 14.42 10.02 -16.61
N GLY A 146 13.67 10.64 -17.53
CA GLY A 146 14.19 11.36 -18.67
C GLY A 146 14.41 10.51 -19.92
N ASN A 147 14.38 9.18 -19.81
CA ASN A 147 14.59 8.26 -20.93
C ASN A 147 13.29 7.68 -21.49
N GLY A 148 12.17 7.89 -20.80
CA GLY A 148 10.85 7.43 -21.25
C GLY A 148 10.30 8.26 -22.41
N PRO A 149 9.16 7.83 -22.99
CA PRO A 149 8.55 8.47 -24.16
C PRO A 149 8.24 9.96 -24.01
N SER A 150 7.93 10.43 -22.78
CA SER A 150 7.64 11.84 -22.53
C SER A 150 8.89 12.70 -22.39
N GLY A 151 10.06 12.10 -22.16
CA GLY A 151 11.29 12.80 -21.77
C GLY A 151 11.21 13.46 -20.39
N TYR A 152 10.13 13.23 -19.64
CA TYR A 152 9.97 13.80 -18.30
C TYR A 152 10.90 13.13 -17.31
N ASN A 153 11.62 13.93 -16.53
CA ASN A 153 12.49 13.47 -15.45
C ASN A 153 11.92 13.92 -14.11
N PHE A 154 11.41 12.95 -13.34
CA PHE A 154 10.84 13.19 -12.03
C PHE A 154 11.94 13.54 -11.02
N ASP A 155 11.88 14.75 -10.48
CA ASP A 155 12.82 15.22 -9.46
C ASP A 155 12.12 15.26 -8.10
N PRO A 156 12.43 14.34 -7.17
CA PRO A 156 11.80 14.30 -5.85
C PRO A 156 12.17 15.51 -4.96
N GLY A 157 13.20 16.25 -5.31
CA GLY A 157 13.61 17.47 -4.63
C GLY A 157 12.78 18.70 -5.01
N LYS A 158 11.89 18.57 -6.01
CA LYS A 158 11.02 19.64 -6.48
C LYS A 158 9.56 19.34 -6.17
N MET A 159 8.74 20.38 -6.23
CA MET A 159 7.29 20.24 -6.10
C MET A 159 6.76 19.40 -7.26
N GLN A 160 6.01 18.36 -6.96
CA GLN A 160 5.43 17.44 -7.92
C GLN A 160 3.91 17.36 -7.76
N MET A 161 3.22 17.28 -8.88
CA MET A 161 1.81 16.97 -8.91
C MET A 161 1.64 15.52 -9.38
N ILE A 162 1.09 14.68 -8.53
CA ILE A 162 0.83 13.27 -8.83
C ILE A 162 -0.66 13.03 -9.05
N GLY A 163 -0.98 12.01 -9.83
CA GLY A 163 -2.34 11.55 -10.04
C GLY A 163 -2.42 10.03 -9.97
N ILE A 164 -3.58 9.55 -9.54
CA ILE A 164 -3.94 8.15 -9.55
C ILE A 164 -5.35 8.03 -10.13
N GLN A 165 -5.50 7.20 -11.15
CA GLN A 165 -6.79 6.87 -11.73
C GLN A 165 -7.02 5.38 -11.60
N PHE A 166 -8.19 4.99 -11.15
CA PHE A 166 -8.51 3.56 -10.99
C PHE A 166 -10.01 3.31 -11.17
N SER A 167 -10.36 2.07 -11.55
CA SER A 167 -11.74 1.66 -11.58
C SER A 167 -12.21 1.26 -10.17
N TRP A 168 -13.21 1.95 -9.68
CA TRP A 168 -13.71 1.81 -8.30
C TRP A 168 -14.16 0.38 -7.94
N TYR A 169 -14.65 -0.38 -8.93
CA TYR A 169 -15.08 -1.78 -8.74
C TYR A 169 -13.93 -2.78 -8.49
N GLY A 170 -12.69 -2.34 -8.57
CA GLY A 170 -11.53 -3.21 -8.29
C GLY A 170 -11.16 -4.20 -9.38
N ALA A 171 -11.83 -4.18 -10.53
CA ALA A 171 -11.64 -5.17 -11.60
C ALA A 171 -10.85 -4.66 -12.81
N GLY A 172 -10.76 -3.36 -13.01
CA GLY A 172 -10.18 -2.76 -14.21
C GLY A 172 -8.66 -2.59 -14.13
N PHE A 173 -8.24 -1.35 -14.04
CA PHE A 173 -6.84 -0.97 -13.98
C PHE A 173 -6.60 0.14 -12.94
N ILE A 174 -5.35 0.36 -12.63
CA ILE A 174 -4.84 1.46 -11.84
C ILE A 174 -3.77 2.16 -12.66
N ASP A 175 -3.93 3.45 -12.93
CA ASP A 175 -2.93 4.28 -13.58
C ASP A 175 -2.27 5.21 -12.57
N PHE A 176 -0.97 5.21 -12.58
CA PHE A 176 -0.12 6.13 -11.85
C PHE A 176 0.42 7.17 -12.81
N MET A 177 0.23 8.45 -12.51
CA MET A 177 0.60 9.55 -13.39
C MET A 177 1.18 10.73 -12.61
N THR A 178 1.94 11.56 -13.28
CA THR A 178 2.46 12.83 -12.79
C THR A 178 2.18 13.95 -13.80
N ARG A 179 2.24 15.21 -13.38
CA ARG A 179 2.17 16.35 -14.31
C ARG A 179 3.54 16.60 -14.90
N GLY A 180 3.61 16.58 -16.22
CA GLY A 180 4.78 17.05 -16.96
C GLY A 180 4.97 18.57 -16.90
N SER A 181 6.12 19.04 -17.36
CA SER A 181 6.45 20.47 -17.37
C SER A 181 5.54 21.33 -18.25
N ASN A 182 4.90 20.73 -19.25
CA ASN A 182 3.91 21.37 -20.14
C ASN A 182 2.49 21.40 -19.53
N GLY A 183 2.30 20.83 -18.34
CA GLY A 183 1.02 20.76 -17.66
C GLY A 183 0.16 19.55 -18.02
N ASP A 184 0.57 18.70 -18.95
CA ASP A 184 -0.14 17.46 -19.29
C ASP A 184 0.19 16.33 -18.31
N PHE A 185 -0.71 15.35 -18.20
CA PHE A 185 -0.42 14.14 -17.45
C PHE A 185 0.50 13.21 -18.22
N VAL A 186 1.58 12.80 -17.57
CA VAL A 186 2.46 11.71 -18.00
C VAL A 186 2.03 10.46 -17.25
N PHE A 187 1.58 9.44 -17.98
CA PHE A 187 1.24 8.14 -17.43
C PHE A 187 2.51 7.32 -17.26
N ALA A 188 2.86 7.04 -16.00
CA ALA A 188 4.09 6.34 -15.67
C ALA A 188 3.90 4.82 -15.64
N HIS A 189 2.91 4.34 -14.91
CA HIS A 189 2.70 2.91 -14.72
C HIS A 189 1.23 2.53 -14.71
N ARG A 190 0.91 1.39 -15.31
CA ARG A 190 -0.44 0.79 -15.28
C ARG A 190 -0.39 -0.60 -14.67
N MET A 191 -1.10 -0.79 -13.57
CA MET A 191 -1.40 -2.11 -13.02
C MET A 191 -2.75 -2.59 -13.56
N ARG A 192 -2.74 -3.76 -14.18
CA ARG A 192 -3.95 -4.39 -14.71
C ARG A 192 -4.49 -5.43 -13.74
N ASN A 193 -5.81 -5.47 -13.61
CA ASN A 193 -6.52 -6.51 -12.88
C ASN A 193 -7.46 -7.30 -13.80
N SER A 194 -8.13 -6.59 -14.71
CA SER A 194 -9.04 -7.17 -15.69
C SER A 194 -8.34 -8.20 -16.60
N ASN A 195 -8.90 -9.40 -16.67
CA ASN A 195 -8.38 -10.54 -17.42
C ASN A 195 -6.95 -10.97 -17.02
N VAL A 196 -6.53 -10.65 -15.78
CA VAL A 196 -5.21 -11.00 -15.22
C VAL A 196 -5.36 -11.70 -13.88
N ASN A 197 -6.19 -11.15 -12.98
CA ASN A 197 -6.35 -11.65 -11.61
C ASN A 197 -7.79 -12.17 -11.41
N THR A 198 -7.93 -13.07 -10.46
CA THR A 198 -9.22 -13.66 -10.06
C THR A 198 -9.91 -12.89 -8.93
N GLU A 199 -9.21 -11.96 -8.30
CA GLU A 199 -9.71 -11.17 -7.17
C GLU A 199 -9.66 -9.68 -7.51
N ALA A 200 -10.50 -8.89 -6.83
CA ALA A 200 -10.43 -7.44 -6.91
C ALA A 200 -9.08 -6.92 -6.38
N PHE A 201 -8.61 -5.79 -6.90
CA PHE A 201 -7.33 -5.24 -6.46
C PHE A 201 -7.38 -4.63 -5.04
N MET A 202 -8.56 -4.39 -4.47
CA MET A 202 -8.78 -3.95 -3.08
C MET A 202 -10.08 -4.52 -2.53
N ARG A 203 -10.20 -4.67 -1.22
CA ARG A 203 -11.44 -5.07 -0.55
C ARG A 203 -12.46 -3.95 -0.45
N THR A 204 -12.01 -2.71 -0.45
CA THR A 204 -12.88 -1.53 -0.36
C THR A 204 -12.32 -0.40 -1.20
N GLY A 205 -13.19 0.33 -1.88
CA GLY A 205 -12.85 1.55 -2.62
C GLY A 205 -12.88 2.82 -1.75
N ASN A 206 -13.40 2.73 -0.53
CA ASN A 206 -13.51 3.87 0.38
C ASN A 206 -12.23 3.97 1.22
N GLN A 207 -11.18 4.49 0.60
CA GLN A 207 -9.90 4.73 1.27
C GLN A 207 -9.70 6.22 1.53
N PRO A 208 -9.13 6.59 2.69
CA PRO A 208 -8.79 7.98 2.95
C PRO A 208 -7.67 8.43 2.03
N VAL A 209 -7.77 9.67 1.58
CA VAL A 209 -6.62 10.35 0.99
C VAL A 209 -5.60 10.59 2.11
N ARG A 210 -4.36 10.17 1.88
CA ARG A 210 -3.34 10.17 2.93
C ARG A 210 -1.98 10.55 2.38
N LEU A 211 -1.30 11.40 3.11
CA LEU A 211 0.14 11.60 3.02
C LEU A 211 0.75 11.03 4.29
N SER A 212 1.71 10.12 4.16
CA SER A 212 2.41 9.57 5.32
C SER A 212 3.91 9.64 5.15
N LEU A 213 4.57 10.01 6.23
CA LEU A 213 6.01 9.98 6.37
C LEU A 213 6.34 8.94 7.44
N ILE A 214 7.14 7.96 7.07
CA ILE A 214 7.58 6.90 7.97
C ILE A 214 9.10 7.02 8.08
N HIS A 215 9.56 7.39 9.25
CA HIS A 215 10.98 7.33 9.60
C HIS A 215 11.22 5.98 10.28
N ILE A 216 12.08 5.17 9.71
CA ILE A 216 12.48 3.88 10.28
C ILE A 216 13.85 4.05 10.92
#